data_09bfefb1880965905468ec5c1b47e4a5
#
_entry.id   09bfefb1880965905468ec5c1b47e4a5
#
_cell.length_a   1.000
_cell.length_b   1.000
_cell.length_c   1.000
_cell.angle_alpha   90.00
_cell.angle_beta   90.00
_cell.angle_gamma   90.00
#
_symmetry.space_group_name_H-M   'P 1'
#
loop_
_entity.id
_entity.type
_entity.pdbx_description
1 polymer ?
#
loop_
_entity_poly.entity_id
_entity_poly.type
_entity_poly.pdbx_seq_one_letter_code
_entity_poly.pdbx_strand_id
1 'polypeptide(L)'
;EIQSIFIEHKGNYAYRRIHLELRNRGYLVNHKRVQGLMKVLNLQAKMRQKRKYSSHKGDVGKKAENLIQGQFEGSKTMEQCYTDVTEFAIPASTQKLYLSPVLDGFNSEIIAYNLSTSPNLEQVQTMLEQAFTEKHYENTILHSDQGWQYQHDSYHRFLESKGIQASMSRKGNSQDNGMMESFFGILKSEMFYGYEKTFKSLNQLEQAIVDYIDYYNNKRIKVKLKGLSPVQYRTKSFG
;
A
#
# COMPACT_ATOMS: atom_id res chain seq x y z
N GLU A 1 4.53 -1.29 28.85
CA GLU A 1 4.97 -1.17 27.47
C GLU A 1 4.08 -1.90 26.47
N ILE A 2 3.69 -3.17 26.65
CA ILE A 2 2.80 -3.90 25.72
C ILE A 2 1.51 -3.12 25.45
N GLN A 3 0.86 -2.62 26.51
CA GLN A 3 -0.36 -1.83 26.40
C GLN A 3 -0.12 -0.47 25.73
N SER A 4 0.99 0.18 26.05
CA SER A 4 1.40 1.44 25.41
C SER A 4 1.56 1.28 23.89
N ILE A 5 2.33 0.29 23.46
CA ILE A 5 2.52 -0.02 22.04
C ILE A 5 1.18 -0.36 21.36
N PHE A 6 0.33 -1.15 22.02
CA PHE A 6 -0.96 -1.53 21.48
C PHE A 6 -1.86 -0.31 21.23
N ILE A 7 -1.91 0.63 22.17
CA ILE A 7 -2.69 1.88 22.08
C ILE A 7 -2.08 2.80 21.03
N GLU A 8 -0.76 3.01 21.03
CA GLU A 8 -0.05 3.83 20.05
C GLU A 8 -0.36 3.43 18.61
N HIS A 9 -0.46 2.13 18.36
CA HIS A 9 -0.81 1.58 17.05
C HIS A 9 -2.30 1.26 16.90
N LYS A 10 -3.17 1.91 17.69
CA LYS A 10 -4.63 1.86 17.59
C LYS A 10 -5.22 0.44 17.59
N GLY A 11 -4.59 -0.50 18.30
CA GLY A 11 -5.01 -1.88 18.36
C GLY A 11 -4.75 -2.70 17.09
N ASN A 12 -3.91 -2.22 16.17
CA ASN A 12 -3.61 -2.90 14.92
C ASN A 12 -2.46 -3.91 15.02
N TYR A 13 -1.73 -3.95 16.14
CA TYR A 13 -0.60 -4.85 16.34
C TYR A 13 -0.99 -6.11 17.11
N ALA A 14 -0.87 -7.27 16.45
CA ALA A 14 -0.88 -8.58 17.11
C ALA A 14 0.48 -8.85 17.78
N TYR A 15 0.55 -9.89 18.60
CA TYR A 15 1.71 -10.22 19.45
C TYR A 15 3.05 -10.22 18.70
N ARG A 16 3.10 -10.63 17.43
CA ARG A 16 4.36 -10.66 16.65
C ARG A 16 4.93 -9.26 16.42
N ARG A 17 4.07 -8.28 16.07
CA ARG A 17 4.50 -6.88 15.91
C ARG A 17 4.81 -6.22 17.26
N ILE A 18 4.00 -6.47 18.29
CA ILE A 18 4.29 -6.02 19.65
C ILE A 18 5.65 -6.55 20.12
N HIS A 19 5.95 -7.83 19.91
CA HIS A 19 7.23 -8.41 20.24
C HIS A 19 8.42 -7.74 19.53
N LEU A 20 8.30 -7.50 18.22
CA LEU A 20 9.35 -6.82 17.47
C LEU A 20 9.53 -5.37 17.91
N GLU A 21 8.45 -4.66 18.19
CA GLU A 21 8.51 -3.29 18.70
C GLU A 21 9.12 -3.21 20.10
N LEU A 22 8.82 -4.16 20.99
CA LEU A 22 9.50 -4.29 22.28
C LEU A 22 11.01 -4.47 22.11
N ARG A 23 11.43 -5.30 21.15
CA ARG A 23 12.86 -5.47 20.85
C ARG A 23 13.49 -4.18 20.32
N ASN A 24 12.80 -3.45 19.45
CA ASN A 24 13.25 -2.14 18.97
C ASN A 24 13.45 -1.14 20.11
N ARG A 25 12.64 -1.24 21.19
CA ARG A 25 12.73 -0.44 22.41
C ARG A 25 13.70 -1.01 23.45
N GLY A 26 14.47 -2.06 23.12
CA GLY A 26 15.50 -2.65 24.00
C GLY A 26 15.01 -3.72 24.98
N TYR A 27 13.75 -4.15 24.90
CA TYR A 27 13.22 -5.20 25.77
C TYR A 27 13.50 -6.60 25.21
N LEU A 28 14.26 -7.40 25.95
CA LEU A 28 14.52 -8.79 25.60
C LEU A 28 13.45 -9.70 26.22
N VAL A 29 12.43 -10.05 25.45
CA VAL A 29 11.31 -10.88 25.88
C VAL A 29 10.96 -11.92 24.82
N ASN A 30 10.57 -13.12 25.24
CA ASN A 30 10.14 -14.17 24.32
C ASN A 30 8.75 -13.86 23.76
N HIS A 31 8.53 -14.12 22.47
CA HIS A 31 7.24 -13.88 21.79
C HIS A 31 6.06 -14.63 22.41
N LYS A 32 6.28 -15.86 22.95
CA LYS A 32 5.25 -16.62 23.67
C LYS A 32 4.81 -15.90 24.96
N ARG A 33 5.77 -15.28 25.68
CA ARG A 33 5.45 -14.48 26.86
C ARG A 33 4.63 -13.24 26.50
N VAL A 34 4.99 -12.55 25.42
CA VAL A 34 4.22 -11.41 24.90
C VAL A 34 2.80 -11.81 24.58
N GLN A 35 2.62 -12.94 23.89
CA GLN A 35 1.30 -13.49 23.56
C GLN A 35 0.47 -13.79 24.81
N GLY A 36 1.07 -14.42 25.82
CA GLY A 36 0.43 -14.71 27.10
C GLY A 36 0.02 -13.45 27.85
N LEU A 37 0.91 -12.45 27.92
CA LEU A 37 0.62 -11.18 28.56
C LEU A 37 -0.48 -10.40 27.86
N MET A 38 -0.52 -10.37 26.53
CA MET A 38 -1.60 -9.76 25.77
C MET A 38 -2.95 -10.42 26.08
N LYS A 39 -2.98 -11.75 26.25
CA LYS A 39 -4.20 -12.47 26.65
C LYS A 39 -4.66 -12.06 28.05
N VAL A 40 -3.76 -11.98 29.02
CA VAL A 40 -4.06 -11.54 30.40
C VAL A 40 -4.58 -10.10 30.40
N LEU A 41 -4.00 -9.22 29.57
CA LEU A 41 -4.41 -7.81 29.44
C LEU A 41 -5.67 -7.64 28.56
N ASN A 42 -6.26 -8.73 28.06
CA ASN A 42 -7.40 -8.72 27.13
C ASN A 42 -7.17 -7.84 25.87
N LEU A 43 -5.95 -7.86 25.34
CA LEU A 43 -5.57 -7.10 24.17
C LEU A 43 -5.69 -7.98 22.91
N GLN A 44 -6.69 -7.73 22.09
CA GLN A 44 -6.91 -8.43 20.82
C GLN A 44 -6.74 -7.46 19.64
N ALA A 45 -5.83 -7.81 18.72
CA ALA A 45 -5.64 -7.02 17.52
C ALA A 45 -6.88 -7.08 16.60
N LYS A 46 -7.18 -5.98 15.92
CA LYS A 46 -8.23 -5.93 14.92
C LYS A 46 -7.96 -6.96 13.82
N MET A 47 -8.95 -7.80 13.53
CA MET A 47 -8.84 -8.79 12.46
C MET A 47 -9.26 -8.18 11.13
N ARG A 48 -8.44 -8.42 10.10
CA ARG A 48 -8.77 -8.02 8.73
C ARG A 48 -10.02 -8.77 8.26
N GLN A 49 -11.07 -8.05 7.92
CA GLN A 49 -12.25 -8.65 7.29
C GLN A 49 -11.93 -8.93 5.82
N LYS A 50 -12.12 -10.18 5.39
CA LYS A 50 -12.07 -10.53 3.97
C LYS A 50 -13.33 -9.96 3.29
N ARG A 51 -13.15 -8.99 2.39
CA ARG A 51 -14.23 -8.53 1.50
C ARG A 51 -13.97 -9.04 0.08
N LYS A 52 -15.02 -9.34 -0.68
CA LYS A 52 -14.89 -9.70 -2.09
C LYS A 52 -14.37 -8.47 -2.86
N TYR A 53 -13.29 -8.68 -3.58
CA TYR A 53 -12.75 -7.69 -4.51
C TYR A 53 -13.58 -7.73 -5.79
N SER A 54 -13.91 -6.57 -6.33
CA SER A 54 -14.57 -6.43 -7.64
C SER A 54 -13.67 -5.58 -8.52
N SER A 55 -13.05 -6.19 -9.53
CA SER A 55 -12.28 -5.47 -10.54
C SER A 55 -13.22 -4.92 -11.61
N HIS A 56 -13.00 -3.68 -12.04
CA HIS A 56 -13.68 -3.09 -13.17
C HIS A 56 -13.24 -3.79 -14.48
N LYS A 57 -14.20 -4.29 -15.23
CA LYS A 57 -13.97 -4.90 -16.56
C LYS A 57 -14.07 -3.83 -17.63
N GLY A 58 -12.96 -3.50 -18.26
CA GLY A 58 -12.94 -2.70 -19.49
C GLY A 58 -11.85 -3.23 -20.42
N ASP A 59 -12.22 -3.61 -21.65
CA ASP A 59 -11.27 -4.00 -22.69
C ASP A 59 -11.17 -2.84 -23.69
N VAL A 60 -10.25 -1.89 -23.44
CA VAL A 60 -10.00 -0.77 -24.37
C VAL A 60 -8.51 -0.39 -24.29
N GLY A 61 -7.69 -0.81 -25.29
CA GLY A 61 -6.35 -0.28 -25.43
C GLY A 61 -5.21 -1.31 -25.43
N LYS A 62 -3.97 -0.82 -25.27
CA LYS A 62 -2.73 -1.63 -25.34
C LYS A 62 -2.51 -2.39 -24.03
N LYS A 63 -2.31 -3.70 -24.13
CA LYS A 63 -2.01 -4.56 -22.99
C LYS A 63 -0.53 -4.93 -23.00
N ALA A 64 0.09 -4.90 -21.80
CA ALA A 64 1.45 -5.36 -21.60
C ALA A 64 1.45 -6.81 -21.07
N GLU A 65 2.56 -7.53 -21.28
CA GLU A 65 2.76 -8.86 -20.71
C GLU A 65 2.99 -8.81 -19.20
N ASN A 66 2.70 -9.92 -18.51
CA ASN A 66 3.01 -10.06 -17.09
C ASN A 66 4.49 -10.43 -16.92
N LEU A 67 5.32 -9.44 -16.63
CA LEU A 67 6.76 -9.60 -16.40
C LEU A 67 7.08 -10.07 -14.97
N ILE A 68 6.14 -9.91 -14.01
CA ILE A 68 6.36 -10.24 -12.60
C ILE A 68 6.30 -11.76 -12.35
N GLN A 69 5.37 -12.46 -13.01
CA GLN A 69 5.21 -13.91 -12.97
C GLN A 69 5.20 -14.53 -11.55
N GLY A 70 4.62 -13.78 -10.58
CA GLY A 70 4.53 -14.22 -9.17
C GLY A 70 5.76 -13.90 -8.31
N GLN A 71 6.80 -13.27 -8.87
CA GLN A 71 7.98 -12.79 -8.12
C GLN A 71 7.77 -11.32 -7.72
N PHE A 72 7.05 -11.10 -6.62
CA PHE A 72 6.58 -9.77 -6.21
C PHE A 72 7.63 -8.89 -5.50
N GLU A 73 8.79 -9.43 -5.16
CA GLU A 73 9.79 -8.71 -4.37
C GLU A 73 10.96 -8.30 -5.24
N GLY A 74 11.18 -6.99 -5.33
CA GLY A 74 12.38 -6.43 -5.92
C GLY A 74 13.62 -6.71 -5.05
N SER A 75 14.78 -6.93 -5.68
CA SER A 75 16.05 -7.10 -4.98
C SER A 75 16.63 -5.77 -4.50
N LYS A 76 16.24 -4.68 -5.13
CA LYS A 76 16.61 -3.29 -4.80
C LYS A 76 15.42 -2.33 -4.97
N THR A 77 15.56 -1.13 -4.44
CA THR A 77 14.56 -0.07 -4.61
C THR A 77 14.32 0.26 -6.08
N MET A 78 13.07 0.55 -6.41
CA MET A 78 12.62 0.94 -7.74
C MET A 78 12.82 -0.11 -8.86
N GLU A 79 13.19 -1.34 -8.52
CA GLU A 79 13.29 -2.43 -9.50
C GLU A 79 11.92 -2.93 -9.95
N GLN A 80 11.04 -3.16 -9.00
CA GLN A 80 9.65 -3.55 -9.26
C GLN A 80 8.72 -2.63 -8.49
N CYS A 81 7.91 -1.87 -9.21
CA CYS A 81 6.92 -0.98 -8.65
C CYS A 81 5.51 -1.48 -9.02
N TYR A 82 4.56 -1.18 -8.16
CA TYR A 82 3.17 -1.61 -8.30
C TYR A 82 2.24 -0.42 -8.21
N THR A 83 1.19 -0.42 -9.01
CA THR A 83 0.13 0.59 -8.97
C THR A 83 -1.24 0.00 -9.19
N ASP A 84 -2.25 0.62 -8.64
CA ASP A 84 -3.66 0.32 -8.81
C ASP A 84 -4.49 1.50 -8.29
N VAL A 85 -5.78 1.53 -8.59
CA VAL A 85 -6.70 2.55 -8.06
C VAL A 85 -7.72 1.91 -7.14
N THR A 86 -7.91 2.50 -5.97
CA THR A 86 -8.98 2.08 -5.05
C THR A 86 -9.91 3.23 -4.70
N GLU A 87 -11.20 2.91 -4.50
CA GLU A 87 -12.22 3.89 -4.14
C GLU A 87 -12.58 3.83 -2.66
N PHE A 88 -13.03 4.99 -2.15
CA PHE A 88 -13.59 5.17 -0.83
C PHE A 88 -14.93 5.91 -0.95
N ALA A 89 -15.97 5.37 -0.29
CA ALA A 89 -17.28 5.99 -0.22
C ALA A 89 -17.67 6.16 1.24
N ILE A 90 -18.10 7.37 1.62
CA ILE A 90 -18.57 7.70 2.97
C ILE A 90 -20.03 8.16 2.94
N PRO A 91 -20.82 7.90 4.01
CA PRO A 91 -22.22 8.32 4.05
C PRO A 91 -22.42 9.83 3.97
N ALA A 92 -21.40 10.62 4.37
CA ALA A 92 -21.46 12.08 4.39
C ALA A 92 -21.28 12.74 3.01
N SER A 93 -21.03 11.97 1.95
CA SER A 93 -20.79 12.50 0.59
C SER A 93 -21.42 11.61 -0.48
N THR A 94 -21.98 12.22 -1.51
CA THR A 94 -22.42 11.54 -2.75
C THR A 94 -21.25 11.25 -3.69
N GLN A 95 -20.16 12.00 -3.55
CA GLN A 95 -18.92 11.76 -4.30
C GLN A 95 -18.05 10.72 -3.59
N LYS A 96 -17.27 9.99 -4.36
CA LYS A 96 -16.25 9.06 -3.88
C LYS A 96 -14.87 9.73 -3.90
N LEU A 97 -13.94 9.19 -3.14
CA LEU A 97 -12.53 9.54 -3.21
C LEU A 97 -11.75 8.35 -3.78
N TYR A 98 -10.85 8.61 -4.70
CA TYR A 98 -10.02 7.61 -5.37
C TYR A 98 -8.56 7.83 -4.99
N LEU A 99 -7.89 6.76 -4.58
CA LEU A 99 -6.46 6.75 -4.27
C LEU A 99 -5.72 5.95 -5.33
N SER A 100 -4.73 6.58 -5.97
CA SER A 100 -3.80 5.95 -6.92
C SER A 100 -2.36 6.08 -6.37
N PRO A 101 -1.79 5.03 -5.78
CA PRO A 101 -0.42 5.03 -5.26
C PRO A 101 0.54 4.29 -6.17
N VAL A 102 1.84 4.55 -6.03
CA VAL A 102 2.94 3.68 -6.46
C VAL A 102 3.62 3.08 -5.24
N LEU A 103 3.73 1.76 -5.22
CA LEU A 103 4.35 0.98 -4.16
C LEU A 103 5.65 0.36 -4.67
N ASP A 104 6.75 0.52 -3.92
CA ASP A 104 8.03 -0.14 -4.19
C ASP A 104 7.99 -1.60 -3.69
N GLY A 105 8.24 -2.55 -4.57
CA GLY A 105 8.27 -3.99 -4.26
C GLY A 105 9.39 -4.41 -3.32
N PHE A 106 10.46 -3.63 -3.23
CA PHE A 106 11.59 -3.94 -2.35
C PHE A 106 11.22 -3.87 -0.86
N ASN A 107 10.62 -2.78 -0.43
CA ASN A 107 10.30 -2.53 0.99
C ASN A 107 8.81 -2.28 1.24
N SER A 108 7.98 -2.31 0.21
CA SER A 108 6.56 -1.96 0.22
C SER A 108 6.28 -0.50 0.63
N GLU A 109 7.20 0.43 0.39
CA GLU A 109 7.01 1.86 0.61
C GLU A 109 6.03 2.44 -0.43
N ILE A 110 5.15 3.33 -0.01
CA ILE A 110 4.37 4.15 -0.94
C ILE A 110 5.22 5.35 -1.32
N ILE A 111 5.78 5.33 -2.53
CA ILE A 111 6.73 6.34 -3.01
C ILE A 111 6.05 7.59 -3.55
N ALA A 112 4.84 7.45 -4.07
CA ALA A 112 3.99 8.56 -4.49
C ALA A 112 2.52 8.12 -4.46
N TYR A 113 1.60 9.07 -4.41
CA TYR A 113 0.17 8.82 -4.55
C TYR A 113 -0.56 10.09 -4.96
N ASN A 114 -1.74 9.89 -5.56
CA ASN A 114 -2.68 10.98 -5.84
C ASN A 114 -4.07 10.63 -5.31
N LEU A 115 -4.77 11.63 -4.79
CA LEU A 115 -6.16 11.55 -4.34
C LEU A 115 -7.04 12.43 -5.23
N SER A 116 -8.15 11.90 -5.73
CA SER A 116 -9.07 12.61 -6.63
C SER A 116 -10.50 12.17 -6.39
N THR A 117 -11.45 13.04 -6.69
CA THR A 117 -12.89 12.72 -6.72
C THR A 117 -13.33 12.07 -8.02
N SER A 118 -12.44 11.93 -9.00
CA SER A 118 -12.69 11.29 -10.29
C SER A 118 -11.54 10.37 -10.66
N PRO A 119 -11.79 9.11 -11.04
CA PRO A 119 -10.77 8.17 -11.50
C PRO A 119 -10.46 8.47 -12.97
N ASN A 120 -9.64 9.48 -13.23
CA ASN A 120 -9.29 9.95 -14.57
C ASN A 120 -7.79 9.74 -14.88
N LEU A 121 -7.42 9.99 -16.15
CA LEU A 121 -6.02 9.87 -16.59
C LEU A 121 -5.10 10.86 -15.90
N GLU A 122 -5.58 12.06 -15.60
CA GLU A 122 -4.82 13.11 -14.91
C GLU A 122 -4.35 12.65 -13.52
N GLN A 123 -5.20 11.94 -12.78
CA GLN A 123 -4.84 11.36 -11.50
C GLN A 123 -3.63 10.43 -11.62
N VAL A 124 -3.67 9.51 -12.59
CA VAL A 124 -2.57 8.56 -12.83
C VAL A 124 -1.33 9.28 -13.33
N GLN A 125 -1.48 10.23 -14.26
CA GLN A 125 -0.36 11.02 -14.79
C GLN A 125 0.36 11.79 -13.69
N THR A 126 -0.36 12.52 -12.86
CA THR A 126 0.21 13.28 -11.72
C THR A 126 0.95 12.37 -10.75
N MET A 127 0.37 11.21 -10.43
CA MET A 127 1.00 10.21 -9.58
C MET A 127 2.31 9.68 -10.17
N LEU A 128 2.34 9.38 -11.48
CA LEU A 128 3.54 8.90 -12.18
C LEU A 128 4.66 9.95 -12.20
N GLU A 129 4.32 11.22 -12.44
CA GLU A 129 5.28 12.33 -12.42
C GLU A 129 5.90 12.53 -11.05
N GLN A 130 5.12 12.35 -9.98
CA GLN A 130 5.63 12.40 -8.61
C GLN A 130 6.52 11.18 -8.25
N ALA A 131 6.17 9.99 -8.75
CA ALA A 131 6.91 8.76 -8.46
C ALA A 131 8.24 8.69 -9.21
N PHE A 132 8.26 9.14 -10.47
CA PHE A 132 9.38 8.94 -11.41
C PHE A 132 9.98 10.27 -11.84
N THR A 133 10.72 10.89 -10.92
CA THR A 133 11.33 12.23 -11.11
C THR A 133 12.62 12.23 -11.91
N GLU A 134 13.35 11.09 -11.95
CA GLU A 134 14.59 10.97 -12.72
C GLU A 134 14.31 10.97 -14.23
N LYS A 135 15.34 11.30 -15.00
CA LYS A 135 15.22 11.31 -16.47
C LYS A 135 15.06 9.90 -17.04
N HIS A 136 15.72 8.93 -16.45
CA HIS A 136 15.73 7.55 -16.94
C HIS A 136 15.86 6.56 -15.80
N TYR A 137 15.16 5.42 -15.90
CA TYR A 137 15.15 4.31 -14.96
C TYR A 137 15.55 3.03 -15.67
N GLU A 138 16.73 2.51 -15.34
CA GLU A 138 17.19 1.22 -15.88
C GLU A 138 16.59 0.04 -15.11
N ASN A 139 16.04 -0.92 -15.86
CA ASN A 139 15.50 -2.17 -15.30
C ASN A 139 14.34 -1.99 -14.29
N THR A 140 13.64 -0.88 -14.35
CA THR A 140 12.43 -0.64 -13.55
C THR A 140 11.21 -1.19 -14.27
N ILE A 141 10.42 -1.98 -13.57
CA ILE A 141 9.13 -2.50 -14.01
C ILE A 141 8.03 -1.79 -13.20
N LEU A 142 7.02 -1.25 -13.89
CA LEU A 142 5.78 -0.81 -13.25
C LEU A 142 4.66 -1.78 -13.60
N HIS A 143 4.17 -2.49 -12.57
CA HIS A 143 3.09 -3.47 -12.70
C HIS A 143 1.75 -2.89 -12.28
N SER A 144 0.72 -3.10 -13.09
CA SER A 144 -0.66 -2.67 -12.83
C SER A 144 -1.66 -3.81 -13.10
N ASP A 145 -2.92 -3.58 -12.78
CA ASP A 145 -4.01 -4.36 -13.35
C ASP A 145 -4.30 -3.95 -14.81
N GLN A 146 -5.34 -4.54 -15.42
CA GLN A 146 -5.79 -4.17 -16.76
C GLN A 146 -6.85 -3.04 -16.74
N GLY A 147 -6.79 -2.12 -15.77
CA GLY A 147 -7.66 -0.94 -15.76
C GLY A 147 -7.48 -0.10 -17.03
N TRP A 148 -8.57 0.53 -17.52
CA TRP A 148 -8.55 1.31 -18.75
C TRP A 148 -7.49 2.42 -18.75
N GLN A 149 -7.22 3.05 -17.59
CA GLN A 149 -6.22 4.10 -17.42
C GLN A 149 -4.80 3.61 -17.74
N TYR A 150 -4.49 2.34 -17.44
CA TYR A 150 -3.18 1.72 -17.71
C TYR A 150 -3.05 1.18 -19.13
N GLN A 151 -4.17 1.03 -19.84
CA GLN A 151 -4.18 0.64 -21.26
C GLN A 151 -4.08 1.84 -22.21
N HIS A 152 -4.15 3.07 -21.68
CA HIS A 152 -4.12 4.29 -22.47
C HIS A 152 -2.73 4.61 -23.01
N ASP A 153 -2.65 5.14 -24.24
CA ASP A 153 -1.35 5.43 -24.89
C ASP A 153 -0.49 6.45 -24.12
N SER A 154 -1.11 7.41 -23.41
CA SER A 154 -0.35 8.38 -22.60
C SER A 154 0.42 7.70 -21.47
N TYR A 155 -0.15 6.67 -20.83
CA TYR A 155 0.52 5.88 -19.81
C TYR A 155 1.75 5.18 -20.40
N HIS A 156 1.61 4.47 -21.50
CA HIS A 156 2.72 3.75 -22.15
C HIS A 156 3.81 4.71 -22.63
N ARG A 157 3.44 5.83 -23.27
CA ARG A 157 4.41 6.85 -23.70
C ARG A 157 5.20 7.45 -22.53
N PHE A 158 4.53 7.70 -21.40
CA PHE A 158 5.24 8.17 -20.20
C PHE A 158 6.29 7.15 -19.75
N LEU A 159 5.90 5.87 -19.60
CA LEU A 159 6.84 4.83 -19.16
C LEU A 159 8.00 4.65 -20.16
N GLU A 160 7.72 4.61 -21.44
CA GLU A 160 8.73 4.53 -22.51
C GLU A 160 9.71 5.72 -22.43
N SER A 161 9.21 6.94 -22.22
CA SER A 161 10.04 8.15 -22.09
C SER A 161 11.00 8.09 -20.90
N LYS A 162 10.63 7.33 -19.87
CA LYS A 162 11.43 7.12 -18.65
C LYS A 162 12.26 5.85 -18.65
N GLY A 163 12.16 5.00 -19.69
CA GLY A 163 12.85 3.70 -19.74
C GLY A 163 12.23 2.64 -18.83
N ILE A 164 10.99 2.85 -18.36
CA ILE A 164 10.27 1.94 -17.46
C ILE A 164 9.50 0.91 -18.28
N GLN A 165 9.62 -0.36 -17.91
CA GLN A 165 8.89 -1.45 -18.55
C GLN A 165 7.47 -1.56 -17.96
N ALA A 166 6.45 -1.50 -18.82
CA ALA A 166 5.08 -1.77 -18.41
C ALA A 166 4.86 -3.28 -18.22
N SER A 167 4.20 -3.65 -17.12
CA SER A 167 3.75 -5.02 -16.85
C SER A 167 2.31 -5.01 -16.37
N MET A 168 1.51 -6.00 -16.77
CA MET A 168 0.09 -6.07 -16.40
C MET A 168 -0.29 -7.44 -15.89
N SER A 169 -1.20 -7.47 -14.91
CA SER A 169 -1.82 -8.70 -14.42
C SER A 169 -2.57 -9.42 -15.55
N ARG A 170 -2.63 -10.74 -15.48
CA ARG A 170 -3.47 -11.53 -16.39
C ARG A 170 -4.95 -11.23 -16.13
N LYS A 171 -5.76 -11.30 -17.18
CA LYS A 171 -7.20 -11.01 -17.08
C LYS A 171 -7.88 -11.90 -16.02
N GLY A 172 -8.52 -11.25 -15.05
CA GLY A 172 -9.26 -11.96 -13.98
C GLY A 172 -8.40 -12.61 -12.92
N ASN A 173 -7.07 -12.42 -12.93
CA ASN A 173 -6.16 -12.94 -11.91
C ASN A 173 -5.70 -11.83 -10.97
N SER A 174 -6.49 -11.57 -9.93
CA SER A 174 -6.18 -10.56 -8.91
C SER A 174 -4.89 -10.88 -8.13
N GLN A 175 -4.49 -12.14 -8.07
CA GLN A 175 -3.27 -12.56 -7.39
C GLN A 175 -2.00 -11.97 -8.04
N ASP A 176 -2.06 -11.64 -9.33
CA ASP A 176 -0.94 -11.02 -10.03
C ASP A 176 -0.63 -9.59 -9.51
N ASN A 177 -1.59 -8.90 -8.86
CA ASN A 177 -1.39 -7.60 -8.20
C ASN A 177 -1.47 -7.69 -6.66
N GLY A 178 -1.00 -8.79 -6.10
CA GLY A 178 -1.11 -9.10 -4.66
C GLY A 178 -0.45 -8.07 -3.73
N MET A 179 0.55 -7.32 -4.20
CA MET A 179 1.19 -6.25 -3.42
C MET A 179 0.20 -5.10 -3.16
N MET A 180 -0.51 -4.64 -4.21
CA MET A 180 -1.50 -3.58 -4.08
C MET A 180 -2.73 -4.03 -3.31
N GLU A 181 -3.23 -5.24 -3.57
CA GLU A 181 -4.34 -5.82 -2.79
C GLU A 181 -4.00 -5.90 -1.29
N SER A 182 -2.76 -6.30 -0.97
CA SER A 182 -2.28 -6.34 0.41
C SER A 182 -2.26 -4.95 1.04
N PHE A 183 -1.70 -3.95 0.36
CA PHE A 183 -1.66 -2.57 0.84
C PHE A 183 -3.05 -2.00 1.06
N PHE A 184 -3.93 -2.06 0.06
CA PHE A 184 -5.31 -1.55 0.18
C PHE A 184 -6.10 -2.25 1.27
N GLY A 185 -5.93 -3.56 1.39
CA GLY A 185 -6.57 -4.32 2.45
C GLY A 185 -6.11 -3.92 3.85
N ILE A 186 -4.82 -3.62 4.03
CA ILE A 186 -4.26 -3.12 5.29
C ILE A 186 -4.78 -1.72 5.58
N LEU A 187 -4.63 -0.78 4.65
CA LEU A 187 -5.09 0.60 4.78
C LEU A 187 -6.58 0.65 5.15
N LYS A 188 -7.44 0.00 4.36
CA LYS A 188 -8.87 0.02 4.61
C LYS A 188 -9.26 -0.64 5.93
N SER A 189 -8.59 -1.72 6.35
CA SER A 189 -8.90 -2.40 7.61
C SER A 189 -8.43 -1.61 8.83
N GLU A 190 -7.32 -0.88 8.74
CA GLU A 190 -6.74 -0.17 9.88
C GLU A 190 -7.32 1.24 10.08
N MET A 191 -7.79 1.92 9.01
CA MET A 191 -8.25 3.29 9.13
C MET A 191 -9.63 3.61 8.54
N PHE A 192 -10.23 2.73 7.73
CA PHE A 192 -11.48 3.03 7.03
C PHE A 192 -12.64 2.15 7.45
N TYR A 193 -12.52 0.81 7.35
CA TYR A 193 -13.64 -0.09 7.63
C TYR A 193 -14.08 -0.04 9.10
N GLY A 194 -15.37 0.25 9.30
CA GLY A 194 -15.98 0.46 10.61
C GLY A 194 -15.90 1.91 11.10
N TYR A 195 -15.20 2.78 10.35
CA TYR A 195 -15.09 4.22 10.66
C TYR A 195 -15.72 5.12 9.61
N GLU A 196 -16.39 4.56 8.59
CA GLU A 196 -16.95 5.31 7.47
C GLU A 196 -17.89 6.44 7.92
N LYS A 197 -18.66 6.20 8.99
CA LYS A 197 -19.60 7.18 9.57
C LYS A 197 -18.91 8.29 10.40
N THR A 198 -17.65 8.11 10.76
CA THR A 198 -16.89 9.12 11.52
C THR A 198 -16.43 10.27 10.66
N PHE A 199 -16.22 10.03 9.36
CA PHE A 199 -15.84 11.05 8.40
C PHE A 199 -17.04 11.91 8.03
N LYS A 200 -16.95 13.22 8.30
CA LYS A 200 -18.03 14.19 8.05
C LYS A 200 -17.89 14.89 6.69
N SER A 201 -16.76 14.72 6.01
CA SER A 201 -16.47 15.26 4.68
C SER A 201 -15.41 14.45 3.95
N LEU A 202 -15.32 14.60 2.62
CA LEU A 202 -14.22 14.03 1.84
C LEU A 202 -12.86 14.59 2.27
N ASN A 203 -12.77 15.86 2.65
CA ASN A 203 -11.52 16.46 3.12
C ASN A 203 -11.01 15.79 4.41
N GLN A 204 -11.90 15.43 5.35
CA GLN A 204 -11.50 14.67 6.53
C GLN A 204 -10.99 13.26 6.17
N LEU A 205 -11.64 12.60 5.21
CA LEU A 205 -11.19 11.31 4.72
C LEU A 205 -9.84 11.42 4.00
N GLU A 206 -9.66 12.41 3.16
CA GLU A 206 -8.41 12.70 2.45
C GLU A 206 -7.26 12.89 3.44
N GLN A 207 -7.42 13.76 4.43
CA GLN A 207 -6.42 13.98 5.46
C GLN A 207 -6.10 12.69 6.24
N ALA A 208 -7.11 11.88 6.56
CA ALA A 208 -6.90 10.62 7.25
C ALA A 208 -6.11 9.61 6.40
N ILE A 209 -6.29 9.59 5.08
CA ILE A 209 -5.50 8.75 4.17
C ILE A 209 -4.05 9.25 4.10
N VAL A 210 -3.84 10.56 3.98
CA VAL A 210 -2.50 11.19 3.98
C VAL A 210 -1.75 10.84 5.27
N ASP A 211 -2.37 11.05 6.43
CA ASP A 211 -1.80 10.73 7.74
C ASP A 211 -1.50 9.24 7.89
N TYR A 212 -2.38 8.39 7.34
CA TYR A 212 -2.17 6.95 7.37
C TYR A 212 -1.01 6.51 6.49
N ILE A 213 -0.84 7.06 5.30
CA ILE A 213 0.29 6.73 4.41
C ILE A 213 1.61 7.16 5.06
N ASP A 214 1.67 8.34 5.69
CA ASP A 214 2.84 8.76 6.47
C ASP A 214 3.14 7.77 7.60
N TYR A 215 2.14 7.42 8.41
CA TYR A 215 2.28 6.41 9.47
C TYR A 215 2.75 5.06 8.91
N TYR A 216 2.15 4.60 7.80
CA TYR A 216 2.49 3.33 7.16
C TYR A 216 3.96 3.29 6.70
N ASN A 217 4.43 4.36 6.07
CA ASN A 217 5.79 4.45 5.56
C ASN A 217 6.83 4.59 6.68
N ASN A 218 6.55 5.41 7.69
CA ASN A 218 7.56 5.86 8.66
C ASN A 218 7.50 5.14 10.01
N LYS A 219 6.31 4.68 10.43
CA LYS A 219 6.10 4.17 11.80
C LYS A 219 5.59 2.73 11.86
N ARG A 220 4.77 2.33 10.88
CA ARG A 220 4.15 1.02 10.87
C ARG A 220 5.16 -0.08 10.54
N ILE A 221 5.58 -0.84 11.55
CA ILE A 221 6.53 -1.94 11.36
C ILE A 221 5.90 -3.14 10.65
N LYS A 222 6.73 -3.86 9.91
CA LYS A 222 6.37 -5.12 9.23
C LYS A 222 7.25 -6.27 9.73
N VAL A 223 6.62 -7.42 9.96
CA VAL A 223 7.35 -8.66 10.33
C VAL A 223 8.35 -9.04 9.24
N LYS A 224 7.93 -8.94 7.97
CA LYS A 224 8.76 -9.24 6.80
C LYS A 224 9.98 -8.32 6.68
N LEU A 225 9.88 -7.08 7.15
CA LEU A 225 10.98 -6.12 7.21
C LEU A 225 11.73 -6.17 8.55
N LYS A 226 11.74 -7.32 9.22
CA LYS A 226 12.45 -7.57 10.48
C LYS A 226 12.08 -6.62 11.63
N GLY A 227 10.84 -6.12 11.63
CA GLY A 227 10.36 -5.16 12.63
C GLY A 227 10.69 -3.71 12.33
N LEU A 228 10.99 -3.38 11.09
CA LEU A 228 11.18 -2.01 10.61
C LEU A 228 9.96 -1.54 9.81
N SER A 229 9.78 -0.22 9.73
CA SER A 229 8.88 0.39 8.75
C SER A 229 9.50 0.37 7.35
N PRO A 230 8.72 0.57 6.28
CA PRO A 230 9.25 0.63 4.91
C PRO A 230 10.44 1.58 4.78
N VAL A 231 10.32 2.83 5.22
CA VAL A 231 11.40 3.83 5.14
C VAL A 231 12.61 3.43 5.99
N GLN A 232 12.40 2.96 7.22
CA GLN A 232 13.49 2.50 8.08
C GLN A 232 14.26 1.33 7.45
N TYR A 233 13.56 0.41 6.80
CA TYR A 233 14.18 -0.72 6.12
C TYR A 233 15.07 -0.26 4.96
N ARG A 234 14.57 0.64 4.10
CA ARG A 234 15.34 1.22 3.00
C ARG A 234 16.60 1.94 3.52
N THR A 235 16.43 2.80 4.51
CA THR A 235 17.56 3.58 5.08
C THR A 235 18.66 2.68 5.66
N LYS A 236 18.28 1.59 6.37
CA LYS A 236 19.26 0.64 6.93
C LYS A 236 19.90 -0.28 5.88
N SER A 237 19.26 -0.48 4.73
CA SER A 237 19.80 -1.33 3.67
C SER A 237 20.85 -0.62 2.83
N PHE A 238 20.90 0.71 2.89
CA PHE A 238 21.82 1.56 2.12
C PHE A 238 22.73 2.45 3.00
N GLY A 239 22.68 2.29 4.34
CA GLY A 239 23.52 2.99 5.30
C GLY A 239 24.74 2.18 5.74
#